data_385af51b3822c6d03ad51788f879a77b
#
_entry.id   385af51b3822c6d03ad51788f879a77b
#
_cell.length_a   1.000
_cell.length_b   1.000
_cell.length_c   1.000
_cell.angle_alpha   90.00
_cell.angle_beta   90.00
_cell.angle_gamma   90.00
#
_symmetry.space_group_name_H-M   'P 1'
#
loop_
_entity.id
_entity.type
_entity.pdbx_description
1 polymer ?
#
loop_
_entity_poly.entity_id
_entity_poly.type
_entity_poly.pdbx_seq_one_letter_code
_entity_poly.pdbx_strand_id
1 'polypeptide(L)'
;MSRAKLLTLKEMTEASGRTPRTVRYYEHQGLLRARRSAGGHRLFAPEEIDRLELIVALREAGASLEEIAALLRAREETCEPPARLARLAGHIDAQISRLDRRLEKLARLRADLVATRELLPVCRECVQGPADPVCEACEEIPAEDAPRTLRVAWCGRGGALPGDARSAAGEGEP
;
A
#
# COMPACT_ATOMS: atom_id res chain seq x y z
N MET A 1 -21.26 -13.01 34.89
CA MET A 1 -20.36 -12.43 33.85
C MET A 1 -19.29 -13.45 33.55
N SER A 2 -19.39 -14.13 32.42
CA SER A 2 -18.45 -15.20 32.04
C SER A 2 -17.07 -14.56 31.80
N ARG A 3 -16.06 -15.05 32.51
CA ARG A 3 -14.67 -14.61 32.36
C ARG A 3 -14.17 -15.14 31.00
N ALA A 4 -14.12 -14.31 29.99
CA ALA A 4 -13.65 -14.71 28.65
C ALA A 4 -12.27 -15.38 28.78
N LYS A 5 -12.10 -16.55 28.16
CA LYS A 5 -10.84 -17.30 28.14
C LYS A 5 -9.79 -16.47 27.43
N LEU A 6 -8.67 -16.18 28.09
CA LEU A 6 -7.53 -15.52 27.49
C LEU A 6 -6.83 -16.44 26.50
N LEU A 7 -6.39 -15.90 25.39
CA LEU A 7 -5.70 -16.61 24.31
C LEU A 7 -4.19 -16.56 24.51
N THR A 8 -3.53 -17.67 24.31
CA THR A 8 -2.07 -17.73 24.19
C THR A 8 -1.61 -17.10 22.86
N LEU A 9 -0.32 -16.82 22.71
CA LEU A 9 0.24 -16.35 21.45
C LEU A 9 -0.06 -17.32 20.29
N LYS A 10 -0.04 -18.63 20.53
CA LYS A 10 -0.36 -19.66 19.55
C LYS A 10 -1.82 -19.56 19.12
N GLU A 11 -2.77 -19.55 20.06
CA GLU A 11 -4.20 -19.42 19.78
C GLU A 11 -4.50 -18.09 19.06
N MET A 12 -3.84 -16.97 19.44
CA MET A 12 -3.97 -15.68 18.78
C MET A 12 -3.51 -15.72 17.31
N THR A 13 -2.40 -16.41 17.02
CA THR A 13 -1.88 -16.55 15.65
C THR A 13 -2.73 -17.48 14.80
N GLU A 14 -3.24 -18.57 15.39
CA GLU A 14 -4.14 -19.50 14.70
C GLU A 14 -5.48 -18.82 14.35
N ALA A 15 -6.05 -18.05 15.28
CA ALA A 15 -7.32 -17.37 15.08
C ALA A 15 -7.23 -16.21 14.07
N SER A 16 -6.14 -15.45 14.09
CA SER A 16 -5.95 -14.28 13.21
C SER A 16 -5.30 -14.61 11.86
N GLY A 17 -4.76 -15.82 11.68
CA GLY A 17 -3.97 -16.19 10.49
C GLY A 17 -2.66 -15.40 10.35
N ARG A 18 -2.20 -14.72 11.42
CA ARG A 18 -0.98 -13.89 11.39
C ARG A 18 0.19 -14.58 12.06
N THR A 19 1.42 -14.20 11.69
CA THR A 19 2.62 -14.81 12.27
C THR A 19 2.86 -14.38 13.72
N PRO A 20 3.54 -15.20 14.55
CA PRO A 20 3.94 -14.79 15.89
C PRO A 20 4.80 -13.52 15.91
N ARG A 21 5.58 -13.28 14.85
CA ARG A 21 6.38 -12.07 14.68
C ARG A 21 5.49 -10.82 14.53
N THR A 22 4.45 -10.91 13.73
CA THR A 22 3.48 -9.82 13.51
C THR A 22 2.77 -9.44 14.80
N VAL A 23 2.26 -10.44 15.55
CA VAL A 23 1.57 -10.22 16.83
C VAL A 23 2.49 -9.55 17.86
N ARG A 24 3.74 -10.06 18.00
CA ARG A 24 4.73 -9.48 18.91
C ARG A 24 5.14 -8.07 18.50
N TYR A 25 5.24 -7.81 17.19
CA TYR A 25 5.55 -6.48 16.67
C TYR A 25 4.51 -5.46 17.10
N TYR A 26 3.23 -5.73 16.88
CA TYR A 26 2.17 -4.79 17.26
C TYR A 26 1.98 -4.71 18.79
N GLU A 27 2.23 -5.77 19.55
CA GLU A 27 2.28 -5.71 21.02
C GLU A 27 3.42 -4.79 21.49
N HIS A 28 4.61 -4.91 20.88
CA HIS A 28 5.75 -4.04 21.20
C HIS A 28 5.51 -2.58 20.84
N GLN A 29 4.79 -2.32 19.75
CA GLN A 29 4.36 -0.97 19.35
C GLN A 29 3.22 -0.40 20.23
N GLY A 30 2.75 -1.17 21.23
CA GLY A 30 1.66 -0.76 22.11
C GLY A 30 0.29 -0.71 21.43
N LEU A 31 0.17 -1.29 20.24
CA LEU A 31 -1.09 -1.38 19.50
C LEU A 31 -1.95 -2.58 19.93
N LEU A 32 -1.35 -3.65 20.44
CA LEU A 32 -2.01 -4.78 21.05
C LEU A 32 -1.68 -4.85 22.54
N ARG A 33 -2.59 -5.40 23.32
CA ARG A 33 -2.47 -5.54 24.78
C ARG A 33 -2.32 -7.00 25.16
N ALA A 34 -1.20 -7.34 25.76
CA ALA A 34 -0.98 -8.64 26.35
C ALA A 34 -0.87 -8.54 27.87
N ARG A 35 -1.45 -9.50 28.57
CA ARG A 35 -1.17 -9.76 29.98
C ARG A 35 -0.08 -10.81 30.09
N ARG A 36 0.64 -10.85 31.20
CA ARG A 36 1.58 -11.91 31.51
C ARG A 36 0.94 -12.93 32.44
N SER A 37 1.06 -14.21 32.11
CA SER A 37 0.71 -15.29 33.05
C SER A 37 1.73 -15.35 34.18
N ALA A 38 1.46 -16.17 35.23
CA ALA A 38 2.43 -16.44 36.31
C ALA A 38 3.77 -17.01 35.78
N GLY A 39 3.74 -17.74 34.66
CA GLY A 39 4.94 -18.25 33.97
C GLY A 39 5.54 -17.30 32.93
N GLY A 40 5.15 -16.02 32.90
CA GLY A 40 5.69 -15.01 31.99
C GLY A 40 5.17 -15.04 30.54
N HIS A 41 4.28 -15.99 30.20
CA HIS A 41 3.73 -16.11 28.84
C HIS A 41 2.71 -15.01 28.53
N ARG A 42 2.69 -14.59 27.26
CA ARG A 42 1.71 -13.60 26.73
C ARG A 42 0.32 -14.22 26.68
N LEU A 43 -0.65 -13.48 27.18
CA LEU A 43 -2.07 -13.83 27.13
C LEU A 43 -2.84 -12.63 26.59
N PHE A 44 -3.68 -12.86 25.60
CA PHE A 44 -4.48 -11.83 24.90
C PHE A 44 -5.95 -12.02 25.22
N ALA A 45 -6.70 -10.93 25.32
CA ALA A 45 -8.15 -10.99 25.35
C ALA A 45 -8.68 -11.35 23.95
N PRO A 46 -9.82 -12.05 23.81
CA PRO A 46 -10.38 -12.39 22.49
C PRO A 46 -10.58 -11.18 21.58
N GLU A 47 -10.93 -10.02 22.14
CA GLU A 47 -11.13 -8.76 21.45
C GLU A 47 -9.86 -8.21 20.76
N GLU A 48 -8.70 -8.71 21.16
CA GLU A 48 -7.44 -8.33 20.52
C GLU A 48 -7.28 -8.97 19.12
N ILE A 49 -8.11 -9.97 18.75
CA ILE A 49 -8.17 -10.50 17.37
C ILE A 49 -8.73 -9.42 16.44
N ASP A 50 -9.93 -8.91 16.73
CA ASP A 50 -10.57 -7.85 15.93
C ASP A 50 -9.68 -6.61 15.86
N ARG A 51 -9.02 -6.30 16.99
CA ARG A 51 -8.06 -5.19 17.06
C ARG A 51 -6.86 -5.40 16.14
N LEU A 52 -6.30 -6.61 16.09
CA LEU A 52 -5.20 -6.96 15.20
C LEU A 52 -5.63 -6.89 13.73
N GLU A 53 -6.80 -7.39 13.39
CA GLU A 53 -7.35 -7.35 12.03
C GLU A 53 -7.53 -5.90 11.56
N LEU A 54 -8.09 -5.03 12.40
CA LEU A 54 -8.22 -3.61 12.10
C LEU A 54 -6.85 -2.94 11.90
N ILE A 55 -5.87 -3.21 12.75
CA ILE A 55 -4.51 -2.68 12.63
C ILE A 55 -3.90 -3.07 11.28
N VAL A 56 -4.02 -4.36 10.91
CA VAL A 56 -3.47 -4.86 9.65
C VAL A 56 -4.16 -4.23 8.46
N ALA A 57 -5.50 -4.17 8.44
CA ALA A 57 -6.26 -3.55 7.36
C ALA A 57 -5.87 -2.07 7.16
N LEU A 58 -5.74 -1.31 8.25
CA LEU A 58 -5.29 0.09 8.18
C LEU A 58 -3.85 0.22 7.68
N ARG A 59 -2.93 -0.68 8.07
CA ARG A 59 -1.55 -0.72 7.57
C ARG A 59 -1.50 -1.03 6.08
N GLU A 60 -2.24 -2.02 5.62
CA GLU A 60 -2.37 -2.39 4.21
C GLU A 60 -2.98 -1.23 3.39
N ALA A 61 -3.88 -0.47 3.99
CA ALA A 61 -4.42 0.77 3.43
C ALA A 61 -3.43 1.95 3.45
N GLY A 62 -2.25 1.80 4.08
CA GLY A 62 -1.18 2.80 4.10
C GLY A 62 -1.24 3.78 5.28
N ALA A 63 -2.01 3.47 6.33
CA ALA A 63 -1.99 4.27 7.56
C ALA A 63 -0.65 4.11 8.30
N SER A 64 -0.15 5.18 8.93
CA SER A 64 1.02 5.11 9.80
C SER A 64 0.70 4.46 11.15
N LEU A 65 1.72 4.03 11.89
CA LEU A 65 1.52 3.46 13.23
C LEU A 65 0.95 4.50 14.20
N GLU A 66 1.37 5.76 14.05
CA GLU A 66 0.92 6.88 14.86
C GLU A 66 -0.58 7.15 14.64
N GLU A 67 -1.04 7.13 13.40
CA GLU A 67 -2.44 7.33 13.06
C GLU A 67 -3.33 6.20 13.60
N ILE A 68 -2.86 4.95 13.48
CA ILE A 68 -3.54 3.78 14.06
C ILE A 68 -3.58 3.88 15.57
N ALA A 69 -2.46 4.26 16.19
CA ALA A 69 -2.39 4.45 17.63
C ALA A 69 -3.34 5.55 18.13
N ALA A 70 -3.45 6.67 17.40
CA ALA A 70 -4.37 7.74 17.73
C ALA A 70 -5.84 7.26 17.68
N LEU A 71 -6.22 6.56 16.61
CA LEU A 71 -7.56 5.97 16.47
C LEU A 71 -7.87 5.00 17.61
N LEU A 72 -6.95 4.08 17.94
CA LEU A 72 -7.17 3.05 18.95
C LEU A 72 -7.16 3.59 20.38
N ARG A 73 -6.50 4.74 20.64
CA ARG A 73 -6.46 5.41 21.94
C ARG A 73 -7.56 6.43 22.18
N ALA A 74 -8.34 6.78 21.14
CA ALA A 74 -9.41 7.78 21.27
C ALA A 74 -10.40 7.46 22.40
N ARG A 75 -10.59 6.19 22.76
CA ARG A 75 -11.43 5.75 23.88
C ARG A 75 -10.81 6.02 25.25
N GLU A 76 -9.49 6.13 25.36
CA GLU A 76 -8.75 6.22 26.64
C GLU A 76 -8.49 7.67 27.06
N GLU A 77 -8.82 8.61 26.20
CA GLU A 77 -8.66 10.02 26.50
C GLU A 77 -9.61 10.50 27.61
N THR A 78 -9.08 11.31 28.51
CA THR A 78 -9.77 11.80 29.73
C THR A 78 -10.78 12.93 29.47
N CYS A 79 -11.19 13.15 28.20
CA CYS A 79 -12.13 14.20 27.87
C CYS A 79 -13.60 13.75 28.03
N GLU A 80 -14.50 14.72 28.13
CA GLU A 80 -15.94 14.50 28.16
C GLU A 80 -16.45 13.69 26.96
N PRO A 81 -17.49 12.84 27.13
CA PRO A 81 -17.96 11.94 26.07
C PRO A 81 -18.21 12.60 24.71
N PRO A 82 -18.83 13.80 24.60
CA PRO A 82 -19.05 14.45 23.30
C PRO A 82 -17.73 14.78 22.59
N ALA A 83 -16.74 15.31 23.32
CA ALA A 83 -15.44 15.66 22.75
C ALA A 83 -14.66 14.39 22.30
N ARG A 84 -14.79 13.31 23.06
CA ARG A 84 -14.19 12.00 22.72
C ARG A 84 -14.76 11.42 21.43
N LEU A 85 -16.07 11.46 21.26
CA LEU A 85 -16.74 11.01 20.04
C LEU A 85 -16.36 11.88 18.84
N ALA A 86 -16.28 13.20 19.01
CA ALA A 86 -15.86 14.10 17.94
C ALA A 86 -14.42 13.83 17.47
N ARG A 87 -13.50 13.54 18.38
CA ARG A 87 -12.12 13.16 18.02
C ARG A 87 -12.08 11.81 17.30
N LEU A 88 -12.81 10.82 17.79
CA LEU A 88 -12.92 9.52 17.11
C LEU A 88 -13.45 9.69 15.70
N ALA A 89 -14.51 10.48 15.52
CA ALA A 89 -15.06 10.81 14.21
C ALA A 89 -13.99 11.45 13.31
N GLY A 90 -13.26 12.45 13.81
CA GLY A 90 -12.19 13.10 13.06
C GLY A 90 -11.07 12.12 12.63
N HIS A 91 -10.69 11.16 13.47
CA HIS A 91 -9.73 10.11 13.09
C HIS A 91 -10.30 9.19 12.00
N ILE A 92 -11.57 8.81 12.10
CA ILE A 92 -12.26 8.00 11.09
C ILE A 92 -12.34 8.75 9.76
N ASP A 93 -12.78 10.01 9.77
CA ASP A 93 -12.88 10.85 8.57
C ASP A 93 -11.51 11.03 7.87
N ALA A 94 -10.45 11.18 8.65
CA ALA A 94 -9.09 11.23 8.10
C ALA A 94 -8.68 9.93 7.40
N GLN A 95 -9.07 8.76 7.94
CA GLN A 95 -8.81 7.46 7.30
C GLN A 95 -9.66 7.30 6.03
N ILE A 96 -10.95 7.67 6.06
CA ILE A 96 -11.83 7.65 4.88
C ILE A 96 -11.22 8.51 3.78
N SER A 97 -10.88 9.77 4.06
CA SER A 97 -10.30 10.69 3.09
C SER A 97 -8.98 10.17 2.48
N ARG A 98 -8.19 9.41 3.26
CA ARG A 98 -6.97 8.76 2.76
C ARG A 98 -7.30 7.64 1.78
N LEU A 99 -8.27 6.79 2.13
CA LEU A 99 -8.73 5.69 1.27
C LEU A 99 -9.27 6.21 -0.05
N ASP A 100 -10.09 7.27 -0.02
CA ASP A 100 -10.65 7.90 -1.21
C ASP A 100 -9.54 8.41 -2.15
N ARG A 101 -8.56 9.13 -1.61
CA ARG A 101 -7.40 9.58 -2.40
C ARG A 101 -6.59 8.42 -2.99
N ARG A 102 -6.49 7.28 -2.29
CA ARG A 102 -5.80 6.10 -2.80
C ARG A 102 -6.61 5.43 -3.91
N LEU A 103 -7.92 5.31 -3.73
CA LEU A 103 -8.84 4.79 -4.75
C LEU A 103 -8.79 5.62 -6.03
N GLU A 104 -8.80 6.95 -5.93
CA GLU A 104 -8.65 7.83 -7.09
C GLU A 104 -7.34 7.61 -7.85
N LYS A 105 -6.21 7.51 -7.12
CA LYS A 105 -4.90 7.24 -7.74
C LYS A 105 -4.88 5.90 -8.47
N LEU A 106 -5.45 4.85 -7.84
CA LEU A 106 -5.54 3.52 -8.45
C LEU A 106 -6.48 3.52 -9.66
N ALA A 107 -7.61 4.23 -9.59
CA ALA A 107 -8.53 4.38 -10.70
C ALA A 107 -7.87 5.06 -11.91
N ARG A 108 -7.13 6.15 -11.68
CA ARG A 108 -6.37 6.84 -12.74
C ARG A 108 -5.29 5.94 -13.36
N LEU A 109 -4.52 5.23 -12.52
CA LEU A 109 -3.52 4.28 -13.02
C LEU A 109 -4.16 3.16 -13.84
N ARG A 110 -5.27 2.60 -13.34
CA ARG A 110 -6.02 1.57 -14.06
C ARG A 110 -6.53 2.07 -15.41
N ALA A 111 -7.08 3.28 -15.46
CA ALA A 111 -7.55 3.89 -16.70
C ALA A 111 -6.41 4.06 -17.72
N ASP A 112 -5.25 4.54 -17.28
CA ASP A 112 -4.06 4.70 -18.12
C ASP A 112 -3.55 3.35 -18.67
N LEU A 113 -3.53 2.31 -17.82
CA LEU A 113 -3.15 0.95 -18.24
C LEU A 113 -4.15 0.34 -19.23
N VAL A 114 -5.45 0.56 -19.05
CA VAL A 114 -6.50 0.08 -19.97
C VAL A 114 -6.35 0.78 -21.30
N ALA A 115 -6.24 2.11 -21.32
CA ALA A 115 -6.05 2.87 -22.56
C ALA A 115 -4.76 2.45 -23.29
N THR A 116 -3.67 2.23 -22.56
CA THR A 116 -2.43 1.71 -23.14
C THR A 116 -2.65 0.36 -23.81
N ARG A 117 -3.31 -0.58 -23.11
CA ARG A 117 -3.60 -1.93 -23.66
C ARG A 117 -4.43 -1.87 -24.94
N GLU A 118 -5.38 -0.96 -25.01
CA GLU A 118 -6.26 -0.78 -26.19
C GLU A 118 -5.51 -0.24 -27.40
N LEU A 119 -4.43 0.51 -27.18
CA LEU A 119 -3.60 1.06 -28.26
C LEU A 119 -2.46 0.11 -28.70
N LEU A 120 -2.12 -0.93 -27.94
CA LEU A 120 -1.06 -1.88 -28.32
C LEU A 120 -1.24 -2.55 -29.67
N PRO A 121 -2.45 -2.91 -30.13
CA PRO A 121 -2.63 -3.47 -31.48
C PRO A 121 -2.16 -2.53 -32.59
N VAL A 122 -2.40 -1.23 -32.47
CA VAL A 122 -1.92 -0.20 -33.43
C VAL A 122 -0.39 -0.21 -33.48
N CYS A 123 0.26 -0.23 -32.32
CA CYS A 123 1.72 -0.31 -32.24
C CYS A 123 2.30 -1.63 -32.77
N ARG A 124 1.56 -2.74 -32.71
CA ARG A 124 2.00 -4.04 -33.24
C ARG A 124 2.05 -4.06 -34.75
N GLU A 125 1.19 -3.32 -35.41
CA GLU A 125 1.13 -3.21 -36.88
C GLU A 125 2.12 -2.17 -37.42
N CYS A 126 2.72 -1.39 -36.53
CA CYS A 126 3.73 -0.40 -36.90
C CYS A 126 5.03 -1.11 -37.32
N VAL A 127 5.51 -0.79 -38.53
CA VAL A 127 6.77 -1.36 -39.09
C VAL A 127 8.03 -0.76 -38.46
N GLN A 128 7.87 0.32 -37.67
CA GLN A 128 8.94 1.04 -37.00
C GLN A 128 9.02 0.57 -35.54
N GLY A 129 10.18 0.09 -35.13
CA GLY A 129 10.36 -0.47 -33.78
C GLY A 129 10.27 0.56 -32.65
N PRO A 130 10.11 0.10 -31.40
CA PRO A 130 10.23 0.94 -30.23
C PRO A 130 11.63 1.56 -30.19
N ALA A 131 11.76 2.85 -29.99
CA ALA A 131 12.99 3.64 -30.05
C ALA A 131 13.32 4.26 -31.42
N ASP A 132 12.47 4.11 -32.43
CA ASP A 132 12.60 4.90 -33.63
C ASP A 132 12.18 6.36 -33.34
N PRO A 133 12.93 7.39 -33.81
CA PRO A 133 12.55 8.80 -33.70
C PRO A 133 11.13 9.09 -34.22
N VAL A 134 10.64 8.30 -35.16
CA VAL A 134 9.29 8.42 -35.74
C VAL A 134 8.22 8.04 -34.70
N CYS A 135 8.52 7.23 -33.70
CA CYS A 135 7.61 6.91 -32.61
C CYS A 135 7.31 8.13 -31.72
N GLU A 136 8.17 9.16 -31.77
CA GLU A 136 7.92 10.46 -31.12
C GLU A 136 6.91 11.34 -31.88
N ALA A 137 6.78 11.16 -33.19
CA ALA A 137 5.88 11.87 -34.07
C ALA A 137 4.84 10.92 -34.71
N CYS A 138 4.36 9.95 -33.95
CA CYS A 138 3.38 8.98 -34.43
C CYS A 138 2.07 9.69 -34.84
N GLU A 139 1.70 9.56 -36.13
CA GLU A 139 0.46 10.15 -36.65
C GLU A 139 -0.79 9.40 -36.17
N GLU A 140 -0.67 8.08 -35.89
CA GLU A 140 -1.76 7.24 -35.41
C GLU A 140 -2.10 7.48 -33.93
N ILE A 141 -1.10 7.87 -33.13
CA ILE A 141 -1.27 8.15 -31.70
C ILE A 141 -0.54 9.45 -31.38
N PRO A 142 -1.22 10.61 -31.49
CA PRO A 142 -0.64 11.89 -31.15
C PRO A 142 -0.11 11.92 -29.70
N ALA A 143 0.99 12.62 -29.48
CA ALA A 143 1.66 12.64 -28.16
C ALA A 143 0.76 13.10 -27.01
N GLU A 144 -0.17 14.01 -27.31
CA GLU A 144 -1.17 14.55 -26.38
C GLU A 144 -2.21 13.49 -25.96
N ASP A 145 -2.56 12.56 -26.88
CA ASP A 145 -3.57 11.51 -26.65
C ASP A 145 -2.96 10.22 -26.10
N ALA A 146 -1.64 10.08 -26.17
CA ALA A 146 -0.95 8.88 -25.74
C ALA A 146 -1.00 8.72 -24.19
N PRO A 147 -1.50 7.60 -23.66
CA PRO A 147 -1.47 7.31 -22.24
C PRO A 147 -0.04 7.38 -21.69
N ARG A 148 0.09 7.81 -20.43
CA ARG A 148 1.41 7.96 -19.79
C ARG A 148 2.22 6.66 -19.82
N THR A 149 1.58 5.52 -19.55
CA THR A 149 2.24 4.20 -19.57
C THR A 149 2.80 3.88 -20.96
N LEU A 150 2.05 4.16 -22.03
CA LEU A 150 2.52 3.95 -23.40
C LEU A 150 3.74 4.81 -23.72
N ARG A 151 3.71 6.08 -23.35
CA ARG A 151 4.83 7.01 -23.57
C ARG A 151 6.10 6.58 -22.85
N VAL A 152 5.97 6.09 -21.61
CA VAL A 152 7.12 5.73 -20.77
C VAL A 152 7.64 4.33 -21.11
N ALA A 153 6.75 3.36 -21.30
CA ALA A 153 7.13 1.96 -21.44
C ALA A 153 7.45 1.55 -22.89
N TRP A 154 6.90 2.27 -23.88
CA TRP A 154 7.04 1.88 -25.29
C TRP A 154 7.71 2.94 -26.15
N CYS A 155 7.27 4.19 -26.10
CA CYS A 155 7.77 5.24 -26.99
C CYS A 155 9.11 5.85 -26.56
N GLY A 156 9.76 5.35 -25.51
CA GLY A 156 11.14 5.72 -25.13
C GLY A 156 11.34 7.18 -24.69
N ARG A 157 10.29 7.96 -24.45
CA ARG A 157 10.37 9.36 -23.99
C ARG A 157 10.76 9.55 -22.51
N GLY A 158 11.18 8.50 -21.86
CA GLY A 158 11.84 8.56 -20.56
C GLY A 158 13.34 8.41 -20.79
N GLY A 159 14.08 9.45 -20.50
CA GLY A 159 15.53 9.53 -20.77
C GLY A 159 16.29 8.25 -20.46
N ALA A 160 17.35 8.00 -21.21
CA ALA A 160 18.23 6.87 -21.06
C ALA A 160 18.47 6.53 -19.59
N LEU A 161 18.22 5.30 -19.20
CA LEU A 161 18.59 4.80 -17.88
C LEU A 161 20.12 5.02 -17.73
N PRO A 162 20.60 5.55 -16.61
CA PRO A 162 22.03 5.71 -16.40
C PRO A 162 22.65 4.31 -16.26
N GLY A 163 23.12 3.73 -17.36
CA GLY A 163 23.71 2.38 -17.41
C GLY A 163 24.14 1.88 -18.78
N ASP A 164 23.61 2.41 -19.88
CA ASP A 164 23.90 1.88 -21.22
C ASP A 164 25.17 2.48 -21.90
N ALA A 165 26.05 3.10 -21.14
CA ALA A 165 27.33 3.59 -21.62
C ALA A 165 28.45 2.55 -21.48
N ARG A 166 28.20 1.26 -21.81
CA ARG A 166 29.26 0.24 -21.91
C ARG A 166 29.03 -0.65 -23.12
N SER A 167 29.24 -0.12 -24.32
CA SER A 167 29.64 -0.94 -25.47
C SER A 167 29.96 -0.06 -26.67
N ALA A 168 30.94 0.81 -26.55
CA ALA A 168 31.57 1.44 -27.70
C ALA A 168 33.04 1.81 -27.37
N ALA A 169 33.84 0.80 -27.03
CA ALA A 169 35.31 0.96 -27.05
C ALA A 169 35.94 -0.41 -27.23
N GLY A 170 36.28 -0.73 -28.43
CA GLY A 170 37.10 -1.89 -28.68
C GLY A 170 37.04 -2.44 -30.10
N GLU A 171 37.46 -1.66 -31.09
CA GLU A 171 38.10 -2.19 -32.29
C GLU A 171 38.95 -1.07 -32.91
N GLY A 172 40.19 -1.19 -32.79
CA GLY A 172 41.21 -0.38 -33.41
C GLY A 172 42.53 -1.14 -33.42
N GLU A 173 42.71 -1.88 -34.50
CA GLU A 173 44.00 -2.40 -34.99
C GLU A 173 44.99 -1.27 -35.33
N PRO A 174 46.23 -1.56 -35.60
CA PRO A 174 46.85 -2.80 -36.10
C PRO A 174 47.91 -3.43 -35.17
#